data_93bdd610095e4b34110e677b45b1f5f8
#
_entry.id   93bdd610095e4b34110e677b45b1f5f8
#
_cell.length_a   1.000
_cell.length_b   1.000
_cell.length_c   1.000
_cell.angle_alpha   90.00
_cell.angle_beta   90.00
_cell.angle_gamma   90.00
#
_symmetry.space_group_name_H-M   'P 1'
#
loop_
_entity.id
_entity.type
_entity.pdbx_description
1 polymer ?
#
loop_
_entity_poly.entity_id
_entity_poly.type
_entity_poly.pdbx_seq_one_letter_code
_entity_poly.pdbx_strand_id
1 'polypeptide(L)'
;EIFEIGAVKLNEEREKVAEFHRIIRPCVYRQMHRIISEVTHVSIEELERDGEPFAAVMEDFLKWCGEDCMFCTWGSMDLTELQRNMVYHGMTIPFPKPFLFYDVQKLYSLCYQDGKARISLDEAVESFALDVDAPFHRALGDAEYTGRVLQAMDFDSVKDYVSVDY
;
A
#
# COMPACT_ATOMS: atom_id res chain seq x y z
N GLU A 1 -2.11 14.29 1.75
CA GLU A 1 -3.13 14.01 0.73
C GLU A 1 -2.66 12.87 -0.17
N ILE A 2 -3.51 11.86 -0.35
CA ILE A 2 -3.24 10.73 -1.25
C ILE A 2 -3.46 11.18 -2.69
N PHE A 3 -2.50 10.90 -3.56
CA PHE A 3 -2.58 11.20 -4.99
C PHE A 3 -2.53 9.95 -5.88
N GLU A 4 -2.23 8.80 -5.32
CA GLU A 4 -2.15 7.53 -6.05
C GLU A 4 -2.56 6.37 -5.13
N ILE A 5 -3.35 5.44 -5.64
CA ILE A 5 -3.65 4.16 -4.99
C ILE A 5 -3.23 3.05 -5.93
N GLY A 6 -2.37 2.18 -5.42
CA GLY A 6 -1.95 0.95 -6.08
C GLY A 6 -2.10 -0.23 -5.15
N ALA A 7 -2.68 -1.31 -5.63
CA ALA A 7 -2.86 -2.53 -4.87
C ALA A 7 -2.82 -3.77 -5.77
N VAL A 8 -2.37 -4.87 -5.20
CA VAL A 8 -2.48 -6.19 -5.81
C VAL A 8 -3.32 -7.08 -4.90
N LYS A 9 -4.07 -7.98 -5.47
CA LYS A 9 -4.86 -8.96 -4.74
C LYS A 9 -4.22 -10.33 -4.87
N LEU A 10 -3.98 -10.97 -3.73
CA LEU A 10 -3.49 -12.35 -3.65
C LEU A 10 -4.61 -13.25 -3.15
N ASN A 11 -4.64 -14.50 -3.64
CA ASN A 11 -5.53 -15.54 -3.14
C ASN A 11 -4.96 -16.19 -1.86
N GLU A 12 -5.61 -17.23 -1.33
CA GLU A 12 -5.18 -17.94 -0.12
C GLU A 12 -3.83 -18.63 -0.30
N GLU A 13 -3.46 -19.00 -1.52
CA GLU A 13 -2.16 -19.57 -1.88
C GLU A 13 -1.10 -18.48 -2.11
N ARG A 14 -1.44 -17.21 -1.89
CA ARG A 14 -0.61 -16.02 -2.14
C ARG A 14 -0.22 -15.84 -3.62
N GLU A 15 -1.04 -16.30 -4.52
CA GLU A 15 -0.89 -16.05 -5.95
C GLU A 15 -1.63 -14.74 -6.33
N LYS A 16 -1.02 -13.93 -7.19
CA LYS A 16 -1.64 -12.69 -7.68
C LYS A 16 -2.81 -13.01 -8.59
N VAL A 17 -3.99 -12.48 -8.28
CA VAL A 17 -5.23 -12.67 -9.04
C VAL A 17 -5.81 -11.40 -9.62
N ALA A 18 -5.45 -10.24 -9.11
CA ALA A 18 -5.93 -8.94 -9.60
C ALA A 18 -5.00 -7.80 -9.19
N GLU A 19 -5.16 -6.64 -9.84
CA GLU A 19 -4.50 -5.40 -9.46
C GLU A 19 -5.43 -4.21 -9.60
N PHE A 20 -5.14 -3.15 -8.86
CA PHE A 20 -5.86 -1.88 -8.90
C PHE A 20 -4.85 -0.74 -8.95
N HIS A 21 -5.08 0.22 -9.85
CA HIS A 21 -4.27 1.44 -9.93
C HIS A 21 -5.13 2.60 -10.38
N ARG A 22 -5.09 3.70 -9.62
CA ARG A 22 -5.71 4.99 -9.97
C ARG A 22 -4.87 6.13 -9.47
N ILE A 23 -4.85 7.22 -10.22
CA ILE A 23 -4.32 8.50 -9.79
C ILE A 23 -5.46 9.41 -9.37
N ILE A 24 -5.22 10.23 -8.35
CA ILE A 24 -6.22 11.05 -7.70
C ILE A 24 -5.87 12.52 -7.90
N ARG A 25 -6.87 13.31 -8.31
CA ARG A 25 -6.72 14.76 -8.45
C ARG A 25 -6.58 15.38 -7.07
N PRO A 26 -5.49 16.12 -6.81
CA PRO A 26 -5.32 16.82 -5.55
C PRO A 26 -6.36 17.93 -5.38
N CYS A 27 -6.85 18.11 -4.16
CA CYS A 27 -7.81 19.16 -3.84
C CYS A 27 -7.32 20.08 -2.70
N VAL A 28 -6.31 19.66 -1.96
CA VAL A 28 -5.72 20.43 -0.83
C VAL A 28 -4.45 21.13 -1.27
N TYR A 29 -3.52 20.40 -1.85
CA TYR A 29 -2.22 20.91 -2.25
C TYR A 29 -2.22 21.30 -3.73
N ARG A 30 -1.86 22.55 -4.01
CA ARG A 30 -1.73 23.06 -5.38
C ARG A 30 -0.33 22.89 -5.96
N GLN A 31 0.61 22.49 -5.12
CA GLN A 31 2.00 22.23 -5.50
C GLN A 31 2.48 20.95 -4.82
N MET A 32 3.16 20.13 -5.56
CA MET A 32 3.81 18.94 -5.03
C MET A 32 5.17 19.31 -4.44
N HIS A 33 5.47 18.78 -3.25
CA HIS A 33 6.79 18.97 -2.67
C HIS A 33 7.85 18.36 -3.59
N ARG A 34 8.95 19.10 -3.84
CA ARG A 34 10.00 18.69 -4.78
C ARG A 34 10.52 17.27 -4.55
N ILE A 35 10.74 16.90 -3.28
CA ILE A 35 11.23 15.56 -2.93
C ILE A 35 10.25 14.47 -3.38
N ILE A 36 8.93 14.69 -3.20
CA ILE A 36 7.91 13.73 -3.61
C ILE A 36 7.92 13.56 -5.13
N SER A 37 7.98 14.67 -5.88
CA SER A 37 8.05 14.63 -7.34
C SER A 37 9.31 13.95 -7.85
N GLU A 38 10.46 14.23 -7.23
CA GLU A 38 11.75 13.61 -7.58
C GLU A 38 11.76 12.10 -7.33
N VAL A 39 11.14 11.64 -6.24
CA VAL A 39 11.11 10.23 -5.84
C VAL A 39 10.06 9.43 -6.62
N THR A 40 8.87 9.98 -6.81
CA THR A 40 7.76 9.27 -7.46
C THR A 40 7.70 9.48 -8.97
N HIS A 41 8.38 10.50 -9.49
CA HIS A 41 8.30 10.96 -10.90
C HIS A 41 6.88 11.34 -11.34
N VAL A 42 6.03 11.73 -10.39
CA VAL A 42 4.66 12.24 -10.64
C VAL A 42 4.66 13.76 -10.57
N SER A 43 4.02 14.42 -11.54
CA SER A 43 3.84 15.86 -11.55
C SER A 43 2.43 16.26 -11.14
N ILE A 44 2.30 17.47 -10.59
CA ILE A 44 0.99 18.02 -10.23
C ILE A 44 0.11 18.19 -11.48
N GLU A 45 0.70 18.55 -12.61
CA GLU A 45 0.01 18.73 -13.88
C GLU A 45 -0.58 17.42 -14.40
N GLU A 46 0.13 16.31 -14.22
CA GLU A 46 -0.38 14.97 -14.53
C GLU A 46 -1.59 14.62 -13.67
N LEU A 47 -1.49 14.87 -12.37
CA LEU A 47 -2.59 14.60 -11.44
C LEU A 47 -3.82 15.49 -11.69
N GLU A 48 -3.62 16.75 -12.07
CA GLU A 48 -4.72 17.67 -12.41
C GLU A 48 -5.41 17.27 -13.71
N ARG A 49 -4.63 16.80 -14.70
CA ARG A 49 -5.15 16.41 -16.02
C ARG A 49 -5.87 15.06 -15.99
N ASP A 50 -5.23 14.04 -15.39
CA ASP A 50 -5.63 12.63 -15.50
C ASP A 50 -6.20 12.06 -14.21
N GLY A 51 -6.05 12.78 -13.07
CA GLY A 51 -6.53 12.33 -11.77
C GLY A 51 -8.06 12.39 -11.64
N GLU A 52 -8.60 11.41 -10.93
CA GLU A 52 -10.01 11.31 -10.59
C GLU A 52 -10.29 11.86 -9.18
N PRO A 53 -11.55 12.23 -8.85
CA PRO A 53 -11.90 12.62 -7.49
C PRO A 53 -11.64 11.48 -6.49
N PHE A 54 -11.10 11.81 -5.31
CA PHE A 54 -10.77 10.82 -4.27
C PHE A 54 -11.96 9.92 -3.91
N ALA A 55 -13.16 10.49 -3.70
CA ALA A 55 -14.33 9.72 -3.31
C ALA A 55 -14.72 8.66 -4.36
N ALA A 56 -14.65 9.01 -5.65
CA ALA A 56 -14.95 8.07 -6.74
C ALA A 56 -13.94 6.92 -6.79
N VAL A 57 -12.65 7.24 -6.68
CA VAL A 57 -11.57 6.23 -6.65
C VAL A 57 -11.74 5.31 -5.43
N MET A 58 -12.06 5.90 -4.27
CA MET A 58 -12.21 5.16 -3.02
C MET A 58 -13.41 4.21 -3.05
N GLU A 59 -14.53 4.62 -3.62
CA GLU A 59 -15.69 3.75 -3.83
C GLU A 59 -15.34 2.54 -4.71
N ASP A 60 -14.66 2.78 -5.81
CA ASP A 60 -14.21 1.70 -6.72
C ASP A 60 -13.19 0.78 -6.04
N PHE A 61 -12.27 1.35 -5.27
CA PHE A 61 -11.27 0.58 -4.54
C PHE A 61 -11.91 -0.34 -3.48
N LEU A 62 -12.86 0.17 -2.70
CA LEU A 62 -13.57 -0.62 -1.69
C LEU A 62 -14.39 -1.74 -2.32
N LYS A 63 -15.03 -1.50 -3.46
CA LYS A 63 -15.73 -2.55 -4.22
C LYS A 63 -14.75 -3.61 -4.73
N TRP A 64 -13.60 -3.18 -5.23
CA TRP A 64 -12.56 -4.08 -5.69
C TRP A 64 -11.97 -4.92 -4.55
N CYS A 65 -11.78 -4.36 -3.36
CA CYS A 65 -11.32 -5.10 -2.18
C CYS A 65 -12.27 -6.23 -1.79
N GLY A 66 -13.59 -5.97 -1.84
CA GLY A 66 -14.59 -6.88 -1.32
C GLY A 66 -14.68 -6.84 0.21
N GLU A 67 -15.49 -7.73 0.79
CA GLU A 67 -15.76 -7.74 2.23
C GLU A 67 -14.76 -8.57 3.05
N ASP A 68 -14.17 -9.59 2.45
CA ASP A 68 -13.31 -10.59 3.11
C ASP A 68 -11.82 -10.41 2.78
N CYS A 69 -11.35 -9.18 2.67
CA CYS A 69 -9.93 -8.92 2.41
C CYS A 69 -9.16 -8.63 3.70
N MET A 70 -7.91 -9.09 3.75
CA MET A 70 -6.92 -8.71 4.74
C MET A 70 -5.89 -7.81 4.08
N PHE A 71 -5.74 -6.58 4.58
CA PHE A 71 -4.73 -5.67 4.05
C PHE A 71 -3.32 -6.07 4.46
N CYS A 72 -2.40 -5.95 3.52
CA CYS A 72 -0.98 -6.14 3.71
C CYS A 72 -0.25 -4.90 3.21
N THR A 73 0.58 -4.29 4.05
CA THR A 73 1.29 -3.05 3.72
C THR A 73 2.76 -3.16 4.08
N TRP A 74 3.60 -2.37 3.44
CA TRP A 74 4.99 -2.19 3.85
C TRP A 74 5.08 -1.06 4.88
N GLY A 75 4.95 -1.43 6.16
CA GLY A 75 4.78 -0.50 7.26
C GLY A 75 3.31 -0.21 7.58
N SER A 76 3.06 0.66 8.57
CA SER A 76 1.72 0.90 9.10
C SER A 76 1.06 2.21 8.63
N MET A 77 1.80 3.05 7.89
CA MET A 77 1.34 4.41 7.59
C MET A 77 0.27 4.47 6.51
N ASP A 78 0.29 3.54 5.54
CA ASP A 78 -0.63 3.59 4.40
C ASP A 78 -2.11 3.55 4.83
N LEU A 79 -2.44 2.67 5.75
CA LEU A 79 -3.82 2.50 6.23
C LEU A 79 -4.27 3.67 7.12
N THR A 80 -3.36 4.24 7.91
CA THR A 80 -3.61 5.44 8.69
C THR A 80 -3.92 6.62 7.77
N GLU A 81 -3.11 6.82 6.73
CA GLU A 81 -3.33 7.90 5.77
C GLU A 81 -4.59 7.67 4.93
N LEU A 82 -4.89 6.43 4.56
CA LEU A 82 -6.12 6.09 3.85
C LEU A 82 -7.36 6.53 4.66
N GLN A 83 -7.44 6.12 5.92
CA GLN A 83 -8.55 6.47 6.81
C GLN A 83 -8.63 8.00 7.05
N ARG A 84 -7.47 8.66 7.23
CA ARG A 84 -7.42 10.12 7.41
C ARG A 84 -7.97 10.86 6.17
N ASN A 85 -7.61 10.42 4.98
CA ASN A 85 -8.13 11.00 3.74
C ASN A 85 -9.62 10.72 3.56
N MET A 86 -10.11 9.53 3.91
CA MET A 86 -11.54 9.22 3.90
C MET A 86 -12.33 10.18 4.80
N VAL A 87 -11.87 10.39 6.04
CA VAL A 87 -12.49 11.33 6.98
C VAL A 87 -12.48 12.76 6.43
N TYR A 88 -11.36 13.20 5.86
CA TYR A 88 -11.25 14.52 5.25
C TYR A 88 -12.29 14.74 4.14
N HIS A 89 -12.56 13.72 3.34
CA HIS A 89 -13.55 13.76 2.27
C HIS A 89 -14.98 13.44 2.72
N GLY A 90 -15.24 13.36 4.04
CA GLY A 90 -16.55 13.08 4.60
C GLY A 90 -17.08 11.67 4.35
N MET A 91 -16.20 10.74 4.04
CA MET A 91 -16.55 9.35 3.81
C MET A 91 -16.62 8.58 5.13
N THR A 92 -17.55 7.63 5.22
CA THR A 92 -17.60 6.68 6.33
C THR A 92 -16.51 5.62 6.14
N ILE A 93 -15.74 5.36 7.20
CA ILE A 93 -14.75 4.27 7.19
C ILE A 93 -15.49 2.94 7.38
N PRO A 94 -15.44 2.01 6.40
CA PRO A 94 -16.18 0.75 6.47
C PRO A 94 -15.46 -0.33 7.29
N PHE A 95 -14.24 -0.05 7.74
CA PHE A 95 -13.41 -1.02 8.43
C PHE A 95 -13.83 -1.16 9.90
N PRO A 96 -13.91 -2.40 10.44
CA PRO A 96 -14.19 -2.60 11.86
C PRO A 96 -13.06 -2.02 12.72
N LYS A 97 -13.37 -1.64 13.94
CA LYS A 97 -12.37 -1.23 14.94
C LYS A 97 -12.32 -2.30 16.06
N PRO A 98 -11.14 -2.71 16.47
CA PRO A 98 -9.80 -2.38 15.91
C PRO A 98 -9.62 -2.92 14.49
N PHE A 99 -8.90 -2.17 13.66
CA PHE A 99 -8.63 -2.56 12.29
C PHE A 99 -7.38 -3.46 12.24
N LEU A 100 -7.55 -4.67 11.72
CA LEU A 100 -6.50 -5.69 11.66
C LEU A 100 -5.87 -5.73 10.26
N PHE A 101 -4.55 -5.83 10.19
CA PHE A 101 -3.79 -5.91 8.95
C PHE A 101 -2.45 -6.61 9.14
N TYR A 102 -1.77 -6.95 8.05
CA TYR A 102 -0.39 -7.40 8.09
C TYR A 102 0.57 -6.27 7.72
N ASP A 103 1.42 -5.87 8.66
CA ASP A 103 2.60 -5.05 8.39
C ASP A 103 3.73 -5.96 7.91
N VAL A 104 3.88 -6.09 6.60
CA VAL A 104 4.82 -7.02 5.97
C VAL A 104 6.27 -6.67 6.32
N GLN A 105 6.60 -5.38 6.48
CA GLN A 105 7.91 -4.94 6.97
C GLN A 105 8.20 -5.48 8.38
N LYS A 106 7.21 -5.47 9.24
CA LYS A 106 7.31 -6.05 10.59
C LYS A 106 7.46 -7.56 10.55
N LEU A 107 6.66 -8.24 9.72
CA LEU A 107 6.76 -9.69 9.55
C LEU A 107 8.13 -10.11 9.02
N TYR A 108 8.67 -9.35 8.06
CA TYR A 108 10.02 -9.57 7.56
C TYR A 108 11.07 -9.47 8.68
N SER A 109 10.97 -8.44 9.51
CA SER A 109 11.88 -8.26 10.64
C SER A 109 11.79 -9.40 11.66
N LEU A 110 10.59 -9.92 11.92
CA LEU A 110 10.38 -11.06 12.81
C LEU A 110 10.99 -12.36 12.26
N CYS A 111 10.92 -12.56 10.93
CA CYS A 111 11.48 -13.77 10.30
C CYS A 111 13.00 -13.74 10.16
N TYR A 112 13.57 -12.58 9.79
CA TYR A 112 14.92 -12.50 9.25
C TYR A 112 15.84 -11.53 9.99
N GLN A 113 15.31 -10.78 10.97
CA GLN A 113 16.05 -9.78 11.72
C GLN A 113 15.74 -9.90 13.22
N ASP A 114 15.82 -8.79 13.95
CA ASP A 114 15.62 -8.72 15.42
C ASP A 114 14.15 -8.44 15.84
N GLY A 115 13.23 -8.35 14.90
CA GLY A 115 11.83 -7.97 15.14
C GLY A 115 11.60 -6.48 15.37
N LYS A 116 12.66 -5.66 15.33
CA LYS A 116 12.61 -4.20 15.54
C LYS A 116 13.09 -3.42 14.32
N ALA A 117 13.96 -4.01 13.51
CA ALA A 117 14.50 -3.39 12.32
C ALA A 117 13.40 -3.04 11.32
N ARG A 118 13.61 -1.96 10.58
CA ARG A 118 12.70 -1.40 9.59
C ARG A 118 13.47 -1.17 8.31
N ILE A 119 13.72 -2.23 7.54
CA ILE A 119 14.40 -2.09 6.25
C ILE A 119 13.46 -1.52 5.19
N SER A 120 14.04 -0.91 4.18
CA SER A 120 13.30 -0.44 3.01
C SER A 120 12.79 -1.60 2.15
N LEU A 121 11.79 -1.34 1.33
CA LEU A 121 11.22 -2.36 0.44
C LEU A 121 12.22 -2.86 -0.60
N ASP A 122 13.03 -1.98 -1.15
CA ASP A 122 14.10 -2.31 -2.10
C ASP A 122 15.16 -3.22 -1.49
N GLU A 123 15.57 -2.96 -0.24
CA GLU A 123 16.48 -3.86 0.49
C GLU A 123 15.88 -5.26 0.70
N ALA A 124 14.58 -5.35 1.02
CA ALA A 124 13.90 -6.63 1.17
C ALA A 124 13.80 -7.39 -0.17
N VAL A 125 13.48 -6.69 -1.24
CA VAL A 125 13.45 -7.24 -2.61
C VAL A 125 14.83 -7.77 -3.00
N GLU A 126 15.89 -7.03 -2.73
CA GLU A 126 17.26 -7.45 -2.99
C GLU A 126 17.65 -8.69 -2.18
N SER A 127 17.25 -8.76 -0.90
CA SER A 127 17.57 -9.87 -0.01
C SER A 127 17.04 -11.22 -0.51
N PHE A 128 15.94 -11.23 -1.25
CA PHE A 128 15.36 -12.42 -1.88
C PHE A 128 15.76 -12.58 -3.36
N ALA A 129 16.63 -11.71 -3.88
CA ALA A 129 17.01 -11.68 -5.29
C ALA A 129 15.79 -11.67 -6.25
N LEU A 130 14.75 -10.91 -5.89
CA LEU A 130 13.54 -10.79 -6.71
C LEU A 130 13.79 -9.89 -7.92
N ASP A 131 13.06 -10.16 -9.01
CA ASP A 131 13.15 -9.34 -10.22
C ASP A 131 12.65 -7.91 -9.95
N VAL A 132 13.40 -6.93 -10.47
CA VAL A 132 13.06 -5.51 -10.44
C VAL A 132 12.70 -5.09 -11.86
N ASP A 133 11.40 -5.08 -12.15
CA ASP A 133 10.82 -4.81 -13.47
C ASP A 133 9.96 -3.53 -13.52
N ALA A 134 9.85 -2.82 -12.40
CA ALA A 134 9.17 -1.55 -12.28
C ALA A 134 9.94 -0.61 -11.34
N PRO A 135 9.78 0.73 -11.46
CA PRO A 135 10.40 1.67 -10.54
C PRO A 135 9.78 1.55 -9.14
N PHE A 136 10.62 1.69 -8.12
CA PHE A 136 10.17 1.90 -6.74
C PHE A 136 9.51 3.29 -6.57
N HIS A 137 8.78 3.46 -5.47
CA HIS A 137 8.07 4.70 -5.09
C HIS A 137 6.90 5.07 -6.00
N ARG A 138 6.38 4.10 -6.76
CA ARG A 138 5.07 4.18 -7.42
C ARG A 138 4.13 3.20 -6.73
N ALA A 139 2.89 3.61 -6.47
CA ALA A 139 1.96 2.87 -5.62
C ALA A 139 1.73 1.42 -6.09
N LEU A 140 1.48 1.19 -7.37
CA LEU A 140 1.28 -0.16 -7.89
C LEU A 140 2.57 -0.99 -7.86
N GLY A 141 3.71 -0.39 -8.23
CA GLY A 141 5.02 -1.05 -8.18
C GLY A 141 5.37 -1.49 -6.75
N ASP A 142 5.21 -0.62 -5.78
CA ASP A 142 5.48 -0.92 -4.38
C ASP A 142 4.52 -1.99 -3.82
N ALA A 143 3.25 -1.97 -4.22
CA ALA A 143 2.29 -3.03 -3.89
C ALA A 143 2.70 -4.38 -4.49
N GLU A 144 3.14 -4.40 -5.74
CA GLU A 144 3.64 -5.60 -6.43
C GLU A 144 4.87 -6.17 -5.70
N TYR A 145 5.85 -5.33 -5.36
CA TYR A 145 7.04 -5.76 -4.62
C TYR A 145 6.71 -6.25 -3.21
N THR A 146 5.81 -5.58 -2.51
CA THR A 146 5.32 -6.04 -1.20
C THR A 146 4.69 -7.43 -1.31
N GLY A 147 3.88 -7.66 -2.34
CA GLY A 147 3.29 -8.97 -2.62
C GLY A 147 4.34 -10.03 -2.92
N ARG A 148 5.35 -9.71 -3.71
CA ARG A 148 6.47 -10.64 -4.03
C ARG A 148 7.30 -10.98 -2.80
N VAL A 149 7.58 -10.01 -1.93
CA VAL A 149 8.25 -10.27 -0.64
C VAL A 149 7.41 -11.19 0.24
N LEU A 150 6.11 -10.93 0.34
CA LEU A 150 5.19 -11.78 1.09
C LEU A 150 5.15 -13.23 0.56
N GLN A 151 5.20 -13.41 -0.76
CA GLN A 151 5.27 -14.73 -1.41
C GLN A 151 6.59 -15.45 -1.13
N ALA A 152 7.70 -14.70 -1.08
CA ALA A 152 9.05 -15.27 -0.91
C ALA A 152 9.39 -15.58 0.55
N MET A 153 8.79 -14.89 1.51
CA MET A 153 9.08 -15.04 2.93
C MET A 153 8.38 -16.29 3.54
N ASP A 154 8.88 -16.72 4.68
CA ASP A 154 8.23 -17.76 5.50
C ASP A 154 7.04 -17.17 6.27
N PHE A 155 5.97 -16.87 5.55
CA PHE A 155 4.76 -16.28 6.10
C PHE A 155 4.09 -17.19 7.14
N ASP A 156 4.12 -18.51 6.95
CA ASP A 156 3.45 -19.45 7.85
C ASP A 156 4.03 -19.43 9.27
N SER A 157 5.30 -19.06 9.44
CA SER A 157 5.92 -18.91 10.75
C SER A 157 5.48 -17.67 11.52
N VAL A 158 4.92 -16.66 10.84
CA VAL A 158 4.55 -15.36 11.41
C VAL A 158 3.09 -14.95 11.15
N LYS A 159 2.30 -15.76 10.50
CA LYS A 159 0.91 -15.47 10.11
C LYS A 159 -0.02 -15.13 11.29
N ASP A 160 0.32 -15.55 12.49
CA ASP A 160 -0.45 -15.25 13.69
C ASP A 160 -0.11 -13.87 14.29
N TYR A 161 0.93 -13.22 13.77
CA TYR A 161 1.30 -11.88 14.17
C TYR A 161 0.54 -10.84 13.34
N VAL A 162 -0.65 -10.49 13.79
CA VAL A 162 -1.51 -9.49 13.16
C VAL A 162 -1.28 -8.13 13.79
N SER A 163 -1.10 -7.12 12.97
CA SER A 163 -0.98 -5.72 13.42
C SER A 163 -2.35 -5.10 13.63
N VAL A 164 -2.42 -4.11 14.50
CA VAL A 164 -3.68 -3.48 14.93
C VAL A 164 -3.58 -1.97 14.77
N ASP A 165 -4.58 -1.38 14.11
CA ASP A 165 -4.82 0.07 14.07
C ASP A 165 -6.12 0.37 14.85
N TYR A 166 -6.01 1.22 15.89
CA TYR A 166 -7.09 1.56 16.81
C TYR A 166 -7.93 2.77 16.37
#